data_cfca727074a089c5110bf4a8c2e39859
#
_entry.id   cfca727074a089c5110bf4a8c2e39859
#
_cell.length_a   1.000
_cell.length_b   1.000
_cell.length_c   1.000
_cell.angle_alpha   90.00
_cell.angle_beta   90.00
_cell.angle_gamma   90.00
#
_symmetry.space_group_name_H-M   'P 1'
#
loop_
_entity.id
_entity.type
_entity.pdbx_description
1 polymer ?
#
loop_
_entity_poly.entity_id
_entity_poly.type
_entity_poly.pdbx_seq_one_letter_code
_entity_poly.pdbx_strand_id
1 'polypeptide(L)'
;GWLSYTYSKTQLRERDERGINAINGGKWYDASYDKPHDAKLVANYKFTHRVSISANADYSTGRPITVPVAKYEYGGGYRLYYSDRNSYRIPDYMRFDVALNIEPTHKNDAFTHFSFSIGVYNVTGRKNVYSVYFDTDAQGQIQGHQLCIFGAPIPYVNFNFKF
;
A
#
# COMPACT_ATOMS: atom_id res chain seq x y z
N GLY A 1 18.91 -12.95 4.25
CA GLY A 1 17.56 -12.44 4.10
C GLY A 1 16.73 -12.64 5.33
N TRP A 2 15.57 -12.04 5.35
CA TRP A 2 14.60 -12.21 6.43
C TRP A 2 13.18 -12.14 5.87
N LEU A 3 12.26 -12.76 6.57
CA LEU A 3 10.83 -12.73 6.34
C LEU A 3 10.14 -12.27 7.63
N SER A 4 9.26 -11.29 7.51
CA SER A 4 8.37 -10.86 8.59
C SER A 4 6.93 -11.06 8.15
N TYR A 5 6.12 -11.60 9.03
CA TYR A 5 4.68 -11.70 8.84
C TYR A 5 3.97 -11.31 10.13
N THR A 6 2.99 -10.44 9.99
CA THR A 6 2.15 -9.98 11.09
C THR A 6 0.69 -10.20 10.74
N TYR A 7 -0.05 -10.77 11.68
CA TYR A 7 -1.50 -10.79 11.66
C TYR A 7 -2.02 -9.90 12.78
N SER A 8 -2.90 -8.97 12.43
CA SER A 8 -3.56 -8.09 13.41
C SER A 8 -4.97 -7.77 12.94
N LYS A 9 -5.91 -7.69 13.87
CA LYS A 9 -7.27 -7.25 13.57
C LYS A 9 -7.70 -6.18 14.56
N THR A 10 -8.11 -5.02 14.04
CA THR A 10 -8.56 -3.89 14.84
C THR A 10 -9.99 -3.54 14.49
N GLN A 11 -10.87 -3.65 15.47
CA GLN A 11 -12.28 -3.34 15.33
C GLN A 11 -12.69 -2.26 16.30
N LEU A 12 -13.66 -1.46 15.90
CA LEU A 12 -14.27 -0.41 16.69
C LEU A 12 -15.75 -0.70 16.89
N ARG A 13 -16.27 -0.24 18.00
CA ARG A 13 -17.70 -0.27 18.30
C ARG A 13 -18.08 0.99 19.05
N GLU A 14 -19.06 1.67 18.57
CA GLU A 14 -19.68 2.77 19.31
C GLU A 14 -20.82 2.24 20.16
N ARG A 15 -20.82 2.64 21.44
CA ARG A 15 -21.94 2.41 22.35
C ARG A 15 -22.66 3.74 22.53
N ASP A 16 -23.83 3.86 21.95
CA ASP A 16 -24.80 4.88 22.34
C ASP A 16 -25.76 4.25 23.34
N GLU A 17 -25.89 4.85 24.51
CA GLU A 17 -26.82 4.37 25.57
C GLU A 17 -28.28 4.28 25.07
N ARG A 18 -28.62 5.08 24.05
CA ARG A 18 -29.97 5.10 23.43
C ARG A 18 -30.08 4.27 22.16
N GLY A 19 -28.92 3.82 21.58
CA GLY A 19 -28.86 2.98 20.38
C GLY A 19 -29.34 3.62 19.09
N ILE A 20 -29.74 4.89 19.11
CA ILE A 20 -30.46 5.55 18.00
C ILE A 20 -29.48 6.13 16.97
N ASN A 21 -28.30 6.57 17.39
CA ASN A 21 -27.32 7.25 16.56
C ASN A 21 -25.98 6.51 16.48
N ALA A 22 -25.90 5.29 16.98
CA ALA A 22 -24.64 4.54 16.97
C ALA A 22 -24.20 4.18 15.55
N ILE A 23 -22.92 4.37 15.24
CA ILE A 23 -22.33 3.96 13.97
C ILE A 23 -22.63 2.47 13.73
N ASN A 24 -23.07 2.14 12.51
CA ASN A 24 -23.46 0.78 12.11
C ASN A 24 -24.49 0.12 13.07
N GLY A 25 -25.36 0.91 13.70
CA GLY A 25 -26.33 0.41 14.68
C GLY A 25 -25.68 -0.24 15.90
N GLY A 26 -24.51 0.21 16.32
CA GLY A 26 -23.75 -0.32 17.46
C GLY A 26 -23.11 -1.68 17.24
N LYS A 27 -22.97 -2.12 15.98
CA LYS A 27 -22.23 -3.34 15.61
C LYS A 27 -20.72 -3.05 15.56
N TRP A 28 -19.91 -4.10 15.69
CA TRP A 28 -18.48 -4.01 15.47
C TRP A 28 -18.17 -3.75 13.98
N TYR A 29 -17.20 -2.88 13.70
CA TYR A 29 -16.73 -2.59 12.37
C TYR A 29 -15.21 -2.43 12.36
N ASP A 30 -14.57 -2.72 11.23
CA ASP A 30 -13.11 -2.64 11.11
C ASP A 30 -12.65 -1.18 11.17
N ALA A 31 -11.57 -0.93 11.89
CA ALA A 31 -10.94 0.39 11.95
C ALA A 31 -10.41 0.79 10.57
N SER A 32 -10.44 2.08 10.23
CA SER A 32 -10.01 2.58 8.90
C SER A 32 -8.56 2.29 8.56
N TYR A 33 -7.73 1.95 9.54
CA TYR A 33 -6.33 1.55 9.40
C TYR A 33 -6.10 0.04 9.59
N ASP A 34 -7.16 -0.76 9.75
CA ASP A 34 -7.06 -2.20 9.91
C ASP A 34 -6.49 -2.85 8.64
N LYS A 35 -5.38 -3.57 8.81
CA LYS A 35 -4.71 -4.36 7.78
C LYS A 35 -4.37 -5.72 8.38
N PRO A 36 -5.28 -6.72 8.24
CA PRO A 36 -5.12 -8.01 8.91
C PRO A 36 -3.80 -8.72 8.62
N HIS A 37 -3.33 -8.66 7.39
CA HIS A 37 -2.10 -9.31 6.99
C HIS A 37 -1.09 -8.27 6.51
N ASP A 38 0.13 -8.34 7.04
CA ASP A 38 1.30 -7.59 6.60
C ASP A 38 2.48 -8.56 6.50
N ALA A 39 3.06 -8.67 5.31
CA ALA A 39 4.20 -9.55 5.05
C ALA A 39 5.30 -8.81 4.32
N LYS A 40 6.54 -8.98 4.77
CA LYS A 40 7.73 -8.39 4.17
C LYS A 40 8.80 -9.43 4.01
N LEU A 41 9.38 -9.49 2.81
CA LEU A 41 10.50 -10.36 2.50
C LEU A 41 11.66 -9.49 2.00
N VAL A 42 12.83 -9.69 2.58
CA VAL A 42 14.08 -9.13 2.09
C VAL A 42 15.04 -10.29 1.83
N ALA A 43 15.52 -10.39 0.61
CA ALA A 43 16.49 -11.38 0.19
C ALA A 43 17.70 -10.71 -0.47
N ASN A 44 18.88 -11.20 -0.16
CA ASN A 44 20.12 -10.77 -0.79
C ASN A 44 20.95 -12.01 -1.14
N TYR A 45 21.29 -12.15 -2.41
CA TYR A 45 22.09 -13.26 -2.89
C TYR A 45 23.41 -12.73 -3.50
N LYS A 46 24.52 -13.22 -2.96
CA LYS A 46 25.87 -12.87 -3.45
C LYS A 46 26.31 -13.90 -4.46
N PHE A 47 26.42 -13.50 -5.72
CA PHE A 47 26.99 -14.34 -6.78
C PHE A 47 28.51 -14.45 -6.66
N THR A 48 29.14 -13.33 -6.32
CA THR A 48 30.57 -13.22 -6.08
C THR A 48 30.80 -12.26 -4.91
N HIS A 49 32.07 -12.09 -4.51
CA HIS A 49 32.43 -11.09 -3.50
C HIS A 49 32.16 -9.64 -3.95
N ARG A 50 31.88 -9.43 -5.24
CA ARG A 50 31.72 -8.09 -5.85
C ARG A 50 30.30 -7.84 -6.39
N VAL A 51 29.53 -8.89 -6.59
CA VAL A 51 28.22 -8.79 -7.25
C VAL A 51 27.17 -9.51 -6.43
N SER A 52 26.13 -8.78 -6.08
CA SER A 52 24.96 -9.34 -5.39
C SER A 52 23.67 -8.80 -5.98
N ILE A 53 22.60 -9.59 -5.84
CA ILE A 53 21.23 -9.18 -6.15
C ILE A 53 20.45 -9.05 -4.84
N SER A 54 19.69 -7.97 -4.74
CA SER A 54 18.76 -7.74 -3.63
C SER A 54 17.33 -7.78 -4.17
N ALA A 55 16.44 -8.40 -3.44
CA ALA A 55 15.01 -8.45 -3.74
C ALA A 55 14.21 -8.11 -2.47
N ASN A 56 13.24 -7.24 -2.60
CA ASN A 56 12.30 -6.90 -1.54
C ASN A 56 10.88 -7.17 -2.04
N ALA A 57 10.05 -7.77 -1.20
CA ALA A 57 8.63 -7.93 -1.44
C ALA A 57 7.85 -7.43 -0.23
N ASP A 58 6.86 -6.58 -0.49
CA ASP A 58 5.93 -6.07 0.50
C ASP A 58 4.51 -6.46 0.11
N TYR A 59 3.76 -6.99 1.04
CA TYR A 59 2.34 -7.29 0.92
C TYR A 59 1.59 -6.78 2.14
N SER A 60 0.46 -6.11 1.94
CA SER A 60 -0.47 -5.81 3.02
C SER A 60 -1.92 -5.82 2.54
N THR A 61 -2.82 -6.30 3.39
CA THR A 61 -4.27 -6.26 3.14
C THR A 61 -4.73 -4.83 2.93
N GLY A 62 -5.66 -4.63 2.01
CA GLY A 62 -6.29 -3.34 1.76
C GLY A 62 -7.03 -2.82 2.98
N ARG A 63 -6.92 -1.52 3.24
CA ARG A 63 -7.64 -0.88 4.36
C ARG A 63 -9.15 -0.80 4.10
N PRO A 64 -9.97 -0.83 5.16
CA PRO A 64 -11.42 -0.66 5.03
C PRO A 64 -11.80 0.73 4.55
N ILE A 65 -12.88 0.79 3.77
CA ILE A 65 -13.50 2.01 3.28
C ILE A 65 -15.03 1.93 3.36
N THR A 66 -15.66 3.09 3.39
CA THR A 66 -17.11 3.26 3.24
C THR A 66 -17.38 3.69 1.80
N VAL A 67 -18.32 3.04 1.12
CA VAL A 67 -18.64 3.33 -0.27
C VAL A 67 -20.07 3.81 -0.43
N PRO A 68 -20.40 4.70 -1.38
CA PRO A 68 -21.78 5.03 -1.71
C PRO A 68 -22.43 3.83 -2.41
N VAL A 69 -23.61 3.45 -1.92
CA VAL A 69 -24.38 2.31 -2.45
C VAL A 69 -25.65 2.74 -3.16
N ALA A 70 -26.08 3.98 -2.95
CA ALA A 70 -27.25 4.54 -3.59
C ALA A 70 -27.13 6.06 -3.69
N LYS A 71 -28.04 6.67 -4.44
CA LYS A 71 -28.27 8.13 -4.46
C LYS A 71 -29.74 8.43 -4.24
N TYR A 72 -30.02 9.57 -3.66
CA TYR A 72 -31.39 10.08 -3.51
C TYR A 72 -31.40 11.58 -3.84
N GLU A 73 -32.57 12.06 -4.24
CA GLU A 73 -32.76 13.47 -4.54
C GLU A 73 -33.22 14.21 -3.28
N TYR A 74 -32.57 15.31 -2.96
CA TYR A 74 -32.96 16.17 -1.84
C TYR A 74 -32.60 17.64 -2.13
N GLY A 75 -33.59 18.53 -2.01
CA GLY A 75 -33.36 19.97 -2.16
C GLY A 75 -32.93 20.40 -3.57
N GLY A 76 -33.37 19.70 -4.63
CA GLY A 76 -33.02 20.00 -6.03
C GLY A 76 -31.64 19.51 -6.45
N GLY A 77 -31.00 18.63 -5.66
CA GLY A 77 -29.72 18.00 -6.01
C GLY A 77 -29.62 16.54 -5.51
N TYR A 78 -28.68 15.80 -6.09
CA TYR A 78 -28.42 14.42 -5.67
C TYR A 78 -27.56 14.39 -4.42
N ARG A 79 -27.89 13.45 -3.52
CA ARG A 79 -27.11 13.10 -2.32
C ARG A 79 -26.74 11.64 -2.37
N LEU A 80 -25.51 11.33 -1.92
CA LEU A 80 -25.04 9.95 -1.84
C LEU A 80 -25.50 9.30 -0.53
N TYR A 81 -25.97 8.08 -0.64
CA TYR A 81 -26.24 7.21 0.49
C TYR A 81 -25.11 6.19 0.62
N TYR A 82 -24.48 6.15 1.76
CA TYR A 82 -23.30 5.34 2.01
C TYR A 82 -23.65 4.00 2.66
N SER A 83 -22.83 3.00 2.39
CA SER A 83 -22.84 1.70 3.06
C SER A 83 -22.58 1.86 4.57
N ASP A 84 -22.72 0.76 5.32
CA ASP A 84 -22.18 0.67 6.67
C ASP A 84 -20.71 1.10 6.67
N ARG A 85 -20.30 1.77 7.75
CA ARG A 85 -18.94 2.30 7.87
C ARG A 85 -17.92 1.18 7.78
N ASN A 86 -16.92 1.37 6.89
CA ASN A 86 -15.80 0.45 6.69
C ASN A 86 -16.23 -0.99 6.33
N SER A 87 -17.32 -1.13 5.57
CA SER A 87 -17.86 -2.44 5.15
C SER A 87 -17.17 -3.02 3.90
N TYR A 88 -16.37 -2.22 3.20
CA TYR A 88 -15.60 -2.63 2.02
C TYR A 88 -14.11 -2.42 2.26
N ARG A 89 -13.27 -3.02 1.40
CA ARG A 89 -11.81 -2.82 1.42
C ARG A 89 -11.31 -2.38 0.06
N ILE A 90 -10.29 -1.52 0.04
CA ILE A 90 -9.52 -1.24 -1.17
C ILE A 90 -8.71 -2.48 -1.54
N PRO A 91 -8.25 -2.61 -2.80
CA PRO A 91 -7.37 -3.70 -3.22
C PRO A 91 -6.11 -3.79 -2.34
N ASP A 92 -5.65 -5.02 -2.13
CA ASP A 92 -4.43 -5.28 -1.37
C ASP A 92 -3.22 -4.62 -2.00
N TYR A 93 -2.33 -4.12 -1.16
CA TYR A 93 -1.04 -3.58 -1.54
C TYR A 93 -0.05 -4.71 -1.79
N MET A 94 0.67 -4.64 -2.91
CA MET A 94 1.76 -5.55 -3.21
C MET A 94 2.83 -4.83 -4.02
N ARG A 95 4.08 -4.87 -3.57
CA ARG A 95 5.22 -4.29 -4.27
C ARG A 95 6.39 -5.27 -4.28
N PHE A 96 7.07 -5.32 -5.39
CA PHE A 96 8.25 -6.11 -5.58
C PHE A 96 9.37 -5.26 -6.19
N ASP A 97 10.53 -5.20 -5.51
CA ASP A 97 11.68 -4.40 -5.90
C ASP A 97 12.89 -5.32 -6.11
N VAL A 98 13.71 -5.02 -7.10
CA VAL A 98 14.95 -5.77 -7.37
C VAL A 98 16.09 -4.80 -7.63
N ALA A 99 17.27 -5.11 -7.13
CA ALA A 99 18.49 -4.36 -7.40
C ALA A 99 19.70 -5.26 -7.59
N LEU A 100 20.55 -4.89 -8.52
CA LEU A 100 21.89 -5.43 -8.70
C LEU A 100 22.88 -4.50 -8.02
N ASN A 101 23.69 -5.04 -7.12
CA ASN A 101 24.72 -4.29 -6.39
C ASN A 101 26.10 -4.76 -6.82
N ILE A 102 26.98 -3.81 -7.10
CA ILE A 102 28.35 -4.04 -7.55
C ILE A 102 29.32 -3.31 -6.63
N GLU A 103 30.21 -4.04 -6.00
CA GLU A 103 31.25 -3.54 -5.10
C GLU A 103 32.64 -3.91 -5.67
N PRO A 104 33.24 -3.07 -6.51
CA PRO A 104 34.46 -3.45 -7.27
C PRO A 104 35.70 -3.69 -6.42
N THR A 105 35.79 -3.08 -5.21
CA THR A 105 37.00 -3.07 -4.42
C THR A 105 36.81 -3.65 -3.04
N HIS A 106 37.43 -4.79 -2.76
CA HIS A 106 37.49 -5.42 -1.44
C HIS A 106 38.84 -5.27 -0.72
N LYS A 107 39.79 -4.56 -1.30
CA LYS A 107 41.09 -4.35 -0.63
C LYS A 107 40.93 -3.26 0.42
N ASN A 108 41.22 -3.59 1.67
CA ASN A 108 41.19 -2.66 2.79
C ASN A 108 42.24 -1.51 2.68
N ASP A 109 43.16 -1.62 1.73
CA ASP A 109 44.24 -0.64 1.49
C ASP A 109 43.91 0.36 0.38
N ALA A 110 42.70 0.31 -0.19
CA ALA A 110 42.32 1.29 -1.20
C ALA A 110 41.82 2.58 -0.53
N PHE A 111 42.42 3.70 -0.91
CA PHE A 111 42.09 5.04 -0.41
C PHE A 111 40.63 5.45 -0.64
N THR A 112 39.92 4.72 -1.48
CA THR A 112 38.55 4.99 -1.90
C THR A 112 37.75 3.71 -2.10
N HIS A 113 36.60 3.65 -1.44
CA HIS A 113 35.62 2.58 -1.67
C HIS A 113 34.42 3.16 -2.40
N PHE A 114 34.01 2.53 -3.49
CA PHE A 114 32.77 2.89 -4.15
C PHE A 114 31.88 1.65 -4.32
N SER A 115 30.58 1.86 -4.25
CA SER A 115 29.60 0.85 -4.60
C SER A 115 28.56 1.44 -5.55
N PHE A 116 28.13 0.62 -6.46
CA PHE A 116 27.14 0.97 -7.47
C PHE A 116 25.96 0.03 -7.37
N SER A 117 24.75 0.59 -7.38
CA SER A 117 23.51 -0.20 -7.41
C SER A 117 22.61 0.30 -8.52
N ILE A 118 22.10 -0.63 -9.31
CA ILE A 118 21.05 -0.38 -10.28
C ILE A 118 19.86 -1.24 -9.93
N GLY A 119 18.68 -0.65 -9.89
CA GLY A 119 17.49 -1.38 -9.49
C GLY A 119 16.21 -0.81 -10.06
N VAL A 120 15.13 -1.51 -9.79
CA VAL A 120 13.78 -1.12 -10.18
C VAL A 120 12.85 -1.29 -9.00
N TYR A 121 12.18 -0.22 -8.60
CA TYR A 121 11.05 -0.28 -7.68
C TYR A 121 9.80 -0.70 -8.42
N ASN A 122 8.94 -1.48 -7.76
CA ASN A 122 7.67 -1.95 -8.31
C ASN A 122 7.83 -2.63 -9.68
N VAL A 123 8.71 -3.62 -9.76
CA VAL A 123 9.03 -4.37 -11.01
C VAL A 123 7.77 -4.90 -11.70
N THR A 124 6.75 -5.26 -10.92
CA THR A 124 5.47 -5.78 -11.46
C THR A 124 4.61 -4.71 -12.12
N GLY A 125 4.94 -3.42 -11.94
CA GLY A 125 4.12 -2.31 -12.44
C GLY A 125 2.72 -2.24 -11.83
N ARG A 126 2.50 -2.91 -10.68
CA ARG A 126 1.18 -2.96 -10.05
C ARG A 126 0.73 -1.57 -9.61
N LYS A 127 -0.47 -1.19 -9.99
CA LYS A 127 -1.13 0.02 -9.49
C LYS A 127 -1.64 -0.22 -8.07
N ASN A 128 -0.85 0.18 -7.09
CA ASN A 128 -1.22 0.09 -5.69
C ASN A 128 -2.15 1.23 -5.31
N VAL A 129 -3.38 0.89 -4.97
CA VAL A 129 -4.41 1.87 -4.61
C VAL A 129 -4.14 2.43 -3.23
N TYR A 130 -3.90 3.73 -3.16
CA TYR A 130 -3.72 4.46 -1.90
C TYR A 130 -5.06 4.90 -1.31
N SER A 131 -5.96 5.41 -2.16
CA SER A 131 -7.27 5.89 -1.75
C SER A 131 -8.28 5.71 -2.87
N VAL A 132 -9.55 5.66 -2.50
CA VAL A 132 -10.67 5.71 -3.43
C VAL A 132 -11.54 6.88 -3.03
N TYR A 133 -11.96 7.68 -4.00
CA TYR A 133 -12.97 8.72 -3.81
C TYR A 133 -14.10 8.51 -4.82
N PHE A 134 -15.25 9.04 -4.49
CA PHE A 134 -16.46 8.87 -5.29
C PHE A 134 -16.99 10.23 -5.70
N ASP A 135 -17.41 10.33 -6.95
CA ASP A 135 -18.02 11.52 -7.53
C ASP A 135 -19.27 11.13 -8.31
N THR A 136 -20.05 12.11 -8.72
CA THR A 136 -21.19 11.93 -9.61
C THR A 136 -20.93 12.65 -10.92
N ASP A 137 -21.10 11.94 -12.04
CA ASP A 137 -21.00 12.55 -13.36
C ASP A 137 -22.18 13.49 -13.66
N ALA A 138 -22.15 14.15 -14.83
CA ALA A 138 -23.20 15.06 -15.26
C ALA A 138 -24.57 14.37 -15.41
N GLN A 139 -24.61 13.05 -15.57
CA GLN A 139 -25.81 12.21 -15.62
C GLN A 139 -26.22 11.71 -14.25
N GLY A 140 -25.52 12.14 -13.18
CA GLY A 140 -25.77 11.72 -11.80
C GLY A 140 -25.41 10.26 -11.51
N GLN A 141 -24.55 9.59 -12.34
CA GLN A 141 -24.05 8.26 -12.07
C GLN A 141 -22.91 8.34 -11.06
N ILE A 142 -22.86 7.39 -10.12
CA ILE A 142 -21.78 7.31 -9.13
C ILE A 142 -20.55 6.72 -9.81
N GLN A 143 -19.44 7.46 -9.80
CA GLN A 143 -18.16 7.01 -10.31
C GLN A 143 -17.16 6.87 -9.16
N GLY A 144 -16.43 5.76 -9.12
CA GLY A 144 -15.34 5.52 -8.18
C GLY A 144 -13.98 5.74 -8.84
N HIS A 145 -13.16 6.60 -8.27
CA HIS A 145 -11.83 6.92 -8.74
C HIS A 145 -10.78 6.38 -7.77
N GLN A 146 -9.79 5.68 -8.32
CA GLN A 146 -8.69 5.14 -7.55
C GLN A 146 -7.47 6.06 -7.65
N LEU A 147 -6.98 6.53 -6.52
CA LEU A 147 -5.71 7.23 -6.44
C LEU A 147 -4.60 6.19 -6.21
N CYS A 148 -3.71 6.04 -7.19
CA CYS A 148 -2.57 5.14 -7.14
C CYS A 148 -1.28 5.95 -7.06
N ILE A 149 -0.37 5.56 -6.14
CA ILE A 149 0.96 6.13 -6.03
C ILE A 149 1.93 5.10 -6.63
N PHE A 150 2.78 5.54 -7.56
CA PHE A 150 3.77 4.67 -8.22
C PHE A 150 3.16 3.43 -8.89
N GLY A 151 2.23 3.66 -9.81
CA GLY A 151 1.59 2.58 -10.58
C GLY A 151 2.42 2.04 -11.75
N ALA A 152 3.74 2.33 -11.82
CA ALA A 152 4.66 1.87 -12.85
C ALA A 152 6.01 1.45 -12.25
N PRO A 153 6.81 0.63 -12.96
CA PRO A 153 8.18 0.37 -12.58
C PRO A 153 9.02 1.65 -12.59
N ILE A 154 9.81 1.87 -11.54
CA ILE A 154 10.67 3.05 -11.42
C ILE A 154 12.13 2.59 -11.36
N PRO A 155 12.91 2.75 -12.44
CA PRO A 155 14.33 2.46 -12.41
C PRO A 155 15.06 3.49 -11.55
N TYR A 156 16.10 3.04 -10.86
CA TYR A 156 16.99 3.91 -10.09
C TYR A 156 18.44 3.45 -10.19
N VAL A 157 19.34 4.40 -9.99
CA VAL A 157 20.77 4.19 -9.90
C VAL A 157 21.24 4.85 -8.61
N ASN A 158 22.02 4.13 -7.84
CA ASN A 158 22.65 4.64 -6.63
C ASN A 158 24.16 4.44 -6.72
N PHE A 159 24.89 5.47 -6.40
CA PHE A 159 26.36 5.47 -6.36
C PHE A 159 26.78 5.95 -4.97
N ASN A 160 27.47 5.08 -4.24
CA ASN A 160 28.04 5.41 -2.94
C ASN A 160 29.55 5.50 -3.06
N PHE A 161 30.06 6.56 -2.49
CA PHE A 161 31.49 6.88 -2.50
C PHE A 161 31.92 7.14 -1.06
N LYS A 162 32.98 6.44 -0.62
CA LYS A 162 33.54 6.58 0.73
C LYS A 162 35.03 6.83 0.62
N PHE A 163 35.51 7.92 1.26
CA PHE A 163 36.91 8.29 1.40
C PHE A 163 37.52 7.66 2.64
#